data_6442722e1e75e8fee74bff0723803982
#
_entry.id   6442722e1e75e8fee74bff0723803982
#
_cell.length_a   1.000
_cell.length_b   1.000
_cell.length_c   1.000
_cell.angle_alpha   90.00
_cell.angle_beta   90.00
_cell.angle_gamma   90.00
#
_symmetry.space_group_name_H-M   'P 1'
#
loop_
_entity.id
_entity.type
_entity.pdbx_description
1 polymer ?
#
loop_
_entity_poly.entity_id
_entity_poly.type
_entity_poly.pdbx_seq_one_letter_code
_entity_poly.pdbx_strand_id
1 'polypeptide(L)'
;NVSYSKLNKKAMDALCRGGALDKIVDDRFSGRKHFWSSCVVERPKSLKKFAENLELYRPEGDFTEEEVIQFKTELTGVFPMNLVISPATIQKLQEKFVPPISEYDSSLQLCWFIPRKIVPKKTKNGKDYWIVEVIDSNNELTRIRCWGVKPEKERIHLNRPYMANLKYDPNWGFSTYAIGRTFRQLG
;
A
#
# COMPACT_ATOMS: atom_id res chain seq x y z
N ASN A 1 29.56 -18.52 1.28
CA ASN A 1 29.13 -19.11 2.58
C ASN A 1 28.66 -17.97 3.49
N VAL A 2 27.37 -17.74 3.55
CA VAL A 2 26.81 -16.82 4.54
C VAL A 2 26.74 -17.54 5.88
N SER A 3 27.56 -17.07 6.84
CA SER A 3 27.50 -17.62 8.20
C SER A 3 26.29 -17.02 8.92
N TYR A 4 25.22 -17.79 9.07
CA TYR A 4 24.02 -17.41 9.83
C TYR A 4 24.31 -17.06 11.31
N SER A 5 25.51 -17.39 11.82
CA SER A 5 25.90 -17.04 13.20
C SER A 5 26.15 -15.53 13.37
N LYS A 6 26.45 -14.79 12.27
CA LYS A 6 26.77 -13.36 12.28
C LYS A 6 25.60 -12.46 11.90
N LEU A 7 24.53 -13.02 11.31
CA LEU A 7 23.34 -12.28 10.90
C LEU A 7 22.12 -12.80 11.67
N ASN A 8 21.48 -11.94 12.44
CA ASN A 8 20.27 -12.35 13.15
C ASN A 8 19.08 -12.49 12.16
N LYS A 9 18.09 -13.31 12.55
CA LYS A 9 16.93 -13.61 11.71
C LYS A 9 16.16 -12.34 11.32
N LYS A 10 15.99 -11.40 12.27
CA LYS A 10 15.25 -10.14 12.04
C LYS A 10 15.94 -9.26 11.00
N ALA A 11 17.28 -9.15 11.04
CA ALA A 11 18.02 -8.39 10.04
C ALA A 11 17.93 -9.01 8.65
N MET A 12 18.08 -10.34 8.54
CA MET A 12 17.92 -11.06 7.27
C MET A 12 16.51 -10.90 6.70
N ASP A 13 15.49 -11.01 7.55
CA ASP A 13 14.10 -10.81 7.17
C ASP A 13 13.88 -9.40 6.62
N ALA A 14 14.34 -8.36 7.32
CA ALA A 14 14.22 -6.97 6.87
C ALA A 14 14.93 -6.72 5.55
N LEU A 15 16.17 -7.21 5.39
CA LEU A 15 16.94 -7.06 4.15
C LEU A 15 16.26 -7.75 2.96
N CYS A 16 15.75 -8.97 3.18
CA CYS A 16 15.06 -9.72 2.13
C CYS A 16 13.76 -9.04 1.73
N ARG A 17 12.88 -8.73 2.69
CA ARG A 17 11.60 -8.06 2.39
C ARG A 17 11.78 -6.66 1.80
N GLY A 18 12.83 -5.95 2.20
CA GLY A 18 13.19 -4.64 1.65
C GLY A 18 13.78 -4.68 0.24
N GLY A 19 14.14 -5.87 -0.29
CA GLY A 19 14.74 -6.01 -1.62
C GLY A 19 16.25 -5.80 -1.65
N ALA A 20 16.92 -5.64 -0.51
CA ALA A 20 18.38 -5.45 -0.46
C ALA A 20 19.17 -6.69 -0.88
N LEU A 21 18.53 -7.86 -0.87
CA LEU A 21 19.13 -9.14 -1.25
C LEU A 21 18.78 -9.60 -2.67
N ASP A 22 18.04 -8.81 -3.44
CA ASP A 22 17.55 -9.23 -4.77
C ASP A 22 18.67 -9.64 -5.74
N LYS A 23 19.84 -9.00 -5.63
CA LYS A 23 21.00 -9.31 -6.47
C LYS A 23 21.66 -10.66 -6.16
N ILE A 24 21.35 -11.27 -5.02
CA ILE A 24 21.87 -12.59 -4.63
C ILE A 24 20.83 -13.70 -4.76
N VAL A 25 19.59 -13.36 -5.11
CA VAL A 25 18.55 -14.34 -5.47
C VAL A 25 18.83 -14.78 -6.91
N ASP A 26 19.37 -15.99 -7.04
CA ASP A 26 19.73 -16.57 -8.34
C ASP A 26 18.66 -17.54 -8.86
N ASP A 27 18.93 -18.19 -10.01
CA ASP A 27 17.98 -19.04 -10.72
C ASP A 27 17.54 -20.31 -9.96
N ARG A 28 18.15 -20.61 -8.81
CA ARG A 28 17.69 -21.68 -7.91
C ARG A 28 16.37 -21.35 -7.23
N PHE A 29 16.05 -20.05 -7.16
CA PHE A 29 14.83 -19.56 -6.54
C PHE A 29 13.87 -19.07 -7.62
N SER A 30 12.57 -19.35 -7.44
CA SER A 30 11.52 -18.79 -8.31
C SER A 30 11.24 -17.30 -8.08
N GLY A 31 11.87 -16.68 -7.09
CA GLY A 31 11.74 -15.27 -6.75
C GLY A 31 12.17 -14.98 -5.32
N ARG A 32 12.00 -13.73 -4.90
CA ARG A 32 12.36 -13.25 -3.55
C ARG A 32 11.63 -13.98 -2.44
N LYS A 33 10.34 -14.26 -2.62
CA LYS A 33 9.50 -14.99 -1.65
C LYS A 33 10.00 -16.40 -1.42
N HIS A 34 10.46 -17.07 -2.49
CA HIS A 34 11.06 -18.41 -2.39
C HIS A 34 12.38 -18.37 -1.60
N PHE A 35 13.26 -17.43 -1.90
CA PHE A 35 14.48 -17.22 -1.11
C PHE A 35 14.17 -16.93 0.36
N TRP A 36 13.20 -16.07 0.62
CA TRP A 36 12.78 -15.69 1.96
C TRP A 36 12.29 -16.91 2.77
N SER A 37 11.36 -17.71 2.22
CA SER A 37 10.83 -18.88 2.89
C SER A 37 11.91 -19.96 3.13
N SER A 38 12.69 -20.29 2.09
CA SER A 38 13.67 -21.40 2.15
C SER A 38 14.93 -21.08 2.97
N CYS A 39 15.38 -19.82 2.98
CA CYS A 39 16.67 -19.42 3.56
C CYS A 39 16.55 -18.49 4.77
N VAL A 40 15.56 -17.59 4.79
CA VAL A 40 15.45 -16.59 5.87
C VAL A 40 14.55 -17.10 7.00
N VAL A 41 13.41 -17.67 6.67
CA VAL A 41 12.48 -18.23 7.66
C VAL A 41 13.04 -19.52 8.23
N GLU A 42 13.40 -20.46 7.38
CA GLU A 42 13.80 -21.85 7.76
C GLU A 42 15.27 -21.98 8.14
N ARG A 43 16.16 -21.12 7.63
CA ARG A 43 17.59 -21.05 7.97
C ARG A 43 18.29 -22.42 7.92
N PRO A 44 18.42 -23.06 6.76
CA PRO A 44 19.02 -24.40 6.65
C PRO A 44 20.47 -24.40 7.15
N LYS A 45 20.82 -25.38 8.00
CA LYS A 45 22.15 -25.51 8.59
C LYS A 45 23.09 -26.42 7.78
N SER A 46 22.61 -27.09 6.74
CA SER A 46 23.37 -27.94 5.85
C SER A 46 22.95 -27.82 4.42
N LEU A 47 23.82 -28.21 3.46
CA LEU A 47 23.48 -28.22 2.03
C LEU A 47 22.32 -29.19 1.74
N LYS A 48 22.24 -30.31 2.42
CA LYS A 48 21.14 -31.26 2.31
C LYS A 48 19.83 -30.58 2.69
N LYS A 49 19.79 -29.94 3.87
CA LYS A 49 18.57 -29.21 4.33
C LYS A 49 18.21 -28.03 3.44
N PHE A 50 19.20 -27.35 2.88
CA PHE A 50 18.98 -26.30 1.90
C PHE A 50 18.30 -26.83 0.63
N ALA A 51 18.78 -27.95 0.07
CA ALA A 51 18.17 -28.57 -1.10
C ALA A 51 16.72 -29.02 -0.84
N GLU A 52 16.47 -29.63 0.34
CA GLU A 52 15.11 -30.00 0.76
C GLU A 52 14.20 -28.77 0.87
N ASN A 53 14.68 -27.67 1.46
CA ASN A 53 13.90 -26.45 1.64
C ASN A 53 13.55 -25.80 0.31
N LEU A 54 14.39 -25.86 -0.72
CA LEU A 54 14.10 -25.31 -2.05
C LEU A 54 12.85 -25.93 -2.68
N GLU A 55 12.64 -27.23 -2.47
CA GLU A 55 11.45 -27.90 -2.99
C GLU A 55 10.24 -27.74 -2.06
N LEU A 56 10.45 -27.91 -0.76
CA LEU A 56 9.37 -27.92 0.24
C LEU A 56 8.69 -26.54 0.39
N TYR A 57 9.44 -25.46 0.29
CA TYR A 57 8.95 -24.09 0.52
C TYR A 57 8.84 -23.24 -0.78
N ARG A 58 8.70 -23.88 -1.92
CA ARG A 58 8.48 -23.20 -3.19
C ARG A 58 7.07 -22.59 -3.22
N PRO A 59 6.93 -21.26 -3.27
CA PRO A 59 5.60 -20.63 -3.33
C PRO A 59 5.04 -20.70 -4.74
N GLU A 60 3.72 -20.53 -4.88
CA GLU A 60 3.05 -20.43 -6.18
C GLU A 60 3.39 -19.13 -6.95
N GLY A 61 3.88 -18.11 -6.27
CA GLY A 61 4.30 -16.84 -6.86
C GLY A 61 5.23 -16.04 -5.93
N ASP A 62 5.69 -14.89 -6.40
CA ASP A 62 6.51 -13.98 -5.59
C ASP A 62 5.64 -13.09 -4.69
N PHE A 63 6.24 -12.17 -3.94
CA PHE A 63 5.52 -11.18 -3.17
C PHE A 63 4.64 -10.31 -4.06
N THR A 64 3.40 -10.11 -3.63
CA THR A 64 2.46 -9.22 -4.32
C THR A 64 2.88 -7.76 -4.19
N GLU A 65 2.34 -6.89 -5.06
CA GLU A 65 2.59 -5.45 -4.95
C GLU A 65 2.17 -4.90 -3.57
N GLU A 66 1.05 -5.38 -3.03
CA GLU A 66 0.54 -4.99 -1.71
C GLU A 66 1.50 -5.40 -0.60
N GLU A 67 2.04 -6.64 -0.64
CA GLU A 67 3.04 -7.11 0.31
C GLU A 67 4.32 -6.25 0.23
N VAL A 68 4.80 -5.92 -0.97
CA VAL A 68 5.99 -5.07 -1.17
C VAL A 68 5.78 -3.66 -0.62
N ILE A 69 4.61 -3.06 -0.88
CA ILE A 69 4.25 -1.73 -0.36
C ILE A 69 4.21 -1.78 1.18
N GLN A 70 3.59 -2.81 1.74
CA GLN A 70 3.52 -2.99 3.19
C GLN A 70 4.91 -3.11 3.80
N PHE A 71 5.77 -3.99 3.27
CA PHE A 71 7.14 -4.18 3.75
C PHE A 71 7.96 -2.90 3.71
N LYS A 72 7.91 -2.16 2.60
CA LYS A 72 8.62 -0.88 2.49
C LYS A 72 8.10 0.13 3.50
N THR A 73 6.79 0.24 3.67
CA THR A 73 6.20 1.13 4.67
C THR A 73 6.63 0.76 6.09
N GLU A 74 6.61 -0.53 6.46
CA GLU A 74 7.03 -1.01 7.78
C GLU A 74 8.53 -0.76 8.05
N LEU A 75 9.37 -0.97 7.04
CA LEU A 75 10.82 -0.87 7.19
C LEU A 75 11.34 0.57 7.18
N THR A 76 10.71 1.46 6.41
CA THR A 76 11.17 2.85 6.25
C THR A 76 10.35 3.86 7.05
N GLY A 77 9.17 3.47 7.52
CA GLY A 77 8.20 4.40 8.13
C GLY A 77 7.52 5.34 7.12
N VAL A 78 7.85 5.24 5.84
CA VAL A 78 7.34 6.10 4.77
C VAL A 78 6.63 5.26 3.72
N PHE A 79 5.47 5.72 3.26
CA PHE A 79 4.74 5.07 2.19
C PHE A 79 5.49 5.21 0.85
N PRO A 80 5.76 4.11 0.12
CA PRO A 80 6.52 4.16 -1.12
C PRO A 80 5.66 4.66 -2.29
N MET A 81 5.44 5.98 -2.35
CA MET A 81 4.59 6.66 -3.33
C MET A 81 4.91 6.26 -4.78
N ASN A 82 6.20 6.13 -5.10
CA ASN A 82 6.68 5.79 -6.43
C ASN A 82 6.29 4.38 -6.92
N LEU A 83 5.85 3.49 -6.03
CA LEU A 83 5.32 2.17 -6.40
C LEU A 83 3.83 2.22 -6.75
N VAL A 84 3.13 3.29 -6.37
CA VAL A 84 1.68 3.38 -6.46
C VAL A 84 1.24 4.38 -7.52
N ILE A 85 1.98 5.47 -7.68
CA ILE A 85 1.68 6.49 -8.68
C ILE A 85 2.95 6.90 -9.43
N SER A 86 2.87 6.91 -10.75
CA SER A 86 4.02 7.29 -11.57
C SER A 86 4.26 8.80 -11.56
N PRO A 87 5.51 9.27 -11.72
CA PRO A 87 5.80 10.69 -11.90
C PRO A 87 5.01 11.33 -13.05
N ALA A 88 4.82 10.59 -14.14
CA ALA A 88 4.03 11.06 -15.29
C ALA A 88 2.55 11.27 -14.94
N THR A 89 1.98 10.43 -14.06
CA THR A 89 0.60 10.61 -13.57
C THR A 89 0.51 11.84 -12.68
N ILE A 90 1.48 12.06 -11.78
CA ILE A 90 1.54 13.27 -10.94
C ILE A 90 1.62 14.52 -11.81
N GLN A 91 2.48 14.53 -12.83
CA GLN A 91 2.61 15.64 -13.76
C GLN A 91 1.28 15.94 -14.48
N LYS A 92 0.58 14.91 -14.98
CA LYS A 92 -0.75 15.07 -15.60
C LYS A 92 -1.80 15.65 -14.66
N LEU A 93 -1.74 15.31 -13.36
CA LEU A 93 -2.63 15.88 -12.36
C LEU A 93 -2.34 17.36 -12.14
N GLN A 94 -1.06 17.73 -12.07
CA GLN A 94 -0.63 19.14 -11.98
C GLN A 94 -1.06 19.96 -13.21
N GLU A 95 -0.86 19.44 -14.41
CA GLU A 95 -1.29 20.07 -15.67
C GLU A 95 -2.82 20.28 -15.72
N LYS A 96 -3.60 19.41 -15.05
CA LYS A 96 -5.06 19.51 -14.95
C LYS A 96 -5.53 20.27 -13.71
N PHE A 97 -4.63 20.88 -12.97
CA PHE A 97 -4.94 21.63 -11.73
C PHE A 97 -5.68 20.76 -10.70
N VAL A 98 -5.33 19.47 -10.59
CA VAL A 98 -5.84 18.58 -9.56
C VAL A 98 -4.79 18.47 -8.44
N PRO A 99 -4.92 19.23 -7.34
CA PRO A 99 -3.94 19.22 -6.26
C PRO A 99 -4.01 17.93 -5.44
N PRO A 100 -2.94 17.59 -4.68
CA PRO A 100 -3.03 16.59 -3.62
C PRO A 100 -3.99 17.07 -2.53
N ILE A 101 -4.52 16.14 -1.72
CA ILE A 101 -5.51 16.48 -0.68
C ILE A 101 -4.95 17.45 0.37
N SER A 102 -3.65 17.42 0.66
CA SER A 102 -2.98 18.37 1.56
C SER A 102 -2.99 19.82 1.05
N GLU A 103 -3.12 20.00 -0.26
CA GLU A 103 -3.21 21.30 -0.95
C GLU A 103 -4.64 21.57 -1.45
N TYR A 104 -5.63 20.98 -0.78
CA TYR A 104 -7.03 21.12 -1.18
C TYR A 104 -7.49 22.58 -1.26
N ASP A 105 -8.12 22.90 -2.38
CA ASP A 105 -8.76 24.21 -2.61
C ASP A 105 -10.28 24.04 -2.63
N SER A 106 -10.95 24.73 -1.72
CA SER A 106 -12.41 24.71 -1.59
C SER A 106 -13.14 25.27 -2.82
N SER A 107 -12.48 26.11 -3.63
CA SER A 107 -13.05 26.64 -4.88
C SER A 107 -13.10 25.58 -5.98
N LEU A 108 -12.10 24.68 -6.03
CA LEU A 108 -12.02 23.59 -7.00
C LEU A 108 -12.76 22.34 -6.54
N GLN A 109 -12.82 22.11 -5.24
CA GLN A 109 -13.39 20.92 -4.59
C GLN A 109 -12.82 19.57 -5.06
N LEU A 110 -11.92 19.57 -6.02
CA LEU A 110 -11.31 18.39 -6.62
C LEU A 110 -9.87 18.22 -6.10
N CYS A 111 -9.54 17.02 -5.66
CA CYS A 111 -8.18 16.68 -5.26
C CYS A 111 -7.89 15.19 -5.51
N TRP A 112 -6.61 14.80 -5.42
CA TRP A 112 -6.21 13.41 -5.51
C TRP A 112 -5.59 12.92 -4.21
N PHE A 113 -5.66 11.60 -3.99
CA PHE A 113 -5.15 10.91 -2.80
C PHE A 113 -5.05 9.41 -3.04
N ILE A 114 -4.45 8.69 -2.09
CA ILE A 114 -4.34 7.23 -2.08
C ILE A 114 -5.01 6.70 -0.82
N PRO A 115 -6.10 5.91 -0.93
CA PRO A 115 -6.72 5.24 0.22
C PRO A 115 -5.79 4.21 0.86
N ARG A 116 -5.68 4.27 2.19
CA ARG A 116 -4.83 3.39 2.99
C ARG A 116 -5.64 2.45 3.87
N LYS A 117 -6.80 2.90 4.32
CA LYS A 117 -7.65 2.15 5.22
C LYS A 117 -9.10 2.60 5.09
N ILE A 118 -10.00 1.64 5.19
CA ILE A 118 -11.44 1.90 5.24
C ILE A 118 -11.95 1.40 6.59
N VAL A 119 -12.63 2.27 7.31
CA VAL A 119 -13.26 1.96 8.60
C VAL A 119 -14.77 2.13 8.45
N PRO A 120 -15.52 1.03 8.33
CA PRO A 120 -16.99 1.09 8.31
C PRO A 120 -17.52 1.61 9.65
N LYS A 121 -18.53 2.47 9.58
CA LYS A 121 -19.19 3.08 10.72
C LYS A 121 -20.70 3.16 10.50
N LYS A 122 -21.45 3.32 11.59
CA LYS A 122 -22.90 3.61 11.56
C LYS A 122 -23.19 4.90 12.28
N THR A 123 -24.11 5.68 11.73
CA THR A 123 -24.65 6.86 12.42
C THR A 123 -25.56 6.43 13.59
N LYS A 124 -25.95 7.36 14.45
CA LYS A 124 -26.96 7.10 15.52
C LYS A 124 -28.27 6.54 14.97
N ASN A 125 -28.61 6.89 13.72
CA ASN A 125 -29.82 6.43 13.05
C ASN A 125 -29.62 5.18 12.19
N GLY A 126 -28.53 4.42 12.42
CA GLY A 126 -28.25 3.14 11.76
C GLY A 126 -27.77 3.24 10.29
N LYS A 127 -27.57 4.44 9.73
CA LYS A 127 -27.09 4.61 8.35
C LYS A 127 -25.60 4.34 8.27
N ASP A 128 -25.20 3.55 7.26
CA ASP A 128 -23.79 3.25 7.00
C ASP A 128 -23.05 4.44 6.43
N TYR A 129 -21.79 4.62 6.88
CA TYR A 129 -20.81 5.51 6.30
C TYR A 129 -19.41 4.92 6.49
N TRP A 130 -18.46 5.38 5.70
CA TRP A 130 -17.07 4.98 5.85
C TRP A 130 -16.21 6.16 6.27
N ILE A 131 -15.21 5.89 7.10
CA ILE A 131 -14.06 6.77 7.27
C ILE A 131 -12.94 6.15 6.43
N VAL A 132 -12.48 6.88 5.41
CA VAL A 132 -11.38 6.48 4.55
C VAL A 132 -10.14 7.26 4.98
N GLU A 133 -9.13 6.56 5.46
CA GLU A 133 -7.81 7.14 5.74
C GLU A 133 -7.02 7.17 4.44
N VAL A 134 -6.53 8.34 4.06
CA VAL A 134 -5.86 8.60 2.80
C VAL A 134 -4.54 9.32 3.03
N ILE A 135 -3.63 9.17 2.08
CA ILE A 135 -2.38 9.93 2.00
C ILE A 135 -2.21 10.51 0.61
N ASP A 136 -1.29 11.44 0.46
CA ASP A 136 -0.88 12.00 -0.83
C ASP A 136 0.65 12.11 -0.96
N SER A 137 1.13 12.93 -1.88
CA SER A 137 2.58 13.13 -2.14
C SER A 137 3.37 13.59 -0.92
N ASN A 138 2.73 14.26 0.05
CA ASN A 138 3.38 14.76 1.26
C ASN A 138 3.40 13.71 2.39
N ASN A 139 2.85 12.52 2.17
CA ASN A 139 2.69 11.45 3.17
C ASN A 139 1.87 11.87 4.41
N GLU A 140 1.05 12.91 4.29
CA GLU A 140 0.17 13.34 5.38
C GLU A 140 -1.09 12.48 5.42
N LEU A 141 -1.38 11.92 6.60
CA LEU A 141 -2.57 11.12 6.83
C LEU A 141 -3.79 12.02 7.04
N THR A 142 -4.72 11.92 6.12
CA THR A 142 -5.99 12.65 6.15
C THR A 142 -7.17 11.68 6.19
N ARG A 143 -8.32 12.11 6.72
CA ARG A 143 -9.54 11.31 6.83
C ARG A 143 -10.68 11.94 6.04
N ILE A 144 -11.34 11.11 5.23
CA ILE A 144 -12.52 11.50 4.46
C ILE A 144 -13.72 10.74 5.01
N ARG A 145 -14.81 11.46 5.36
CA ARG A 145 -16.09 10.85 5.70
C ARG A 145 -16.91 10.63 4.44
N CYS A 146 -17.21 9.40 4.15
CA CYS A 146 -17.97 8.99 2.97
C CYS A 146 -19.38 8.60 3.39
N TRP A 147 -20.35 9.45 3.08
CA TRP A 147 -21.74 9.27 3.46
C TRP A 147 -22.54 8.55 2.38
N GLY A 148 -23.62 7.87 2.80
CA GLY A 148 -24.54 7.20 1.86
C GLY A 148 -23.91 6.06 1.10
N VAL A 149 -22.91 5.40 1.70
CA VAL A 149 -22.25 4.24 1.11
C VAL A 149 -23.18 3.04 1.04
N LYS A 150 -22.99 2.25 -0.02
CA LYS A 150 -23.66 0.97 -0.24
C LYS A 150 -22.62 -0.13 -0.26
N PRO A 151 -22.27 -0.73 0.91
CA PRO A 151 -21.14 -1.65 1.05
C PRO A 151 -21.19 -2.85 0.09
N GLU A 152 -22.40 -3.26 -0.31
CA GLU A 152 -22.61 -4.34 -1.25
C GLU A 152 -22.30 -3.98 -2.71
N LYS A 153 -22.26 -2.69 -3.05
CA LYS A 153 -22.09 -2.19 -4.43
C LYS A 153 -20.82 -1.39 -4.64
N GLU A 154 -20.32 -0.76 -3.58
CA GLU A 154 -19.21 0.20 -3.68
C GLU A 154 -17.89 -0.47 -3.28
N ARG A 155 -16.84 -0.22 -4.05
CA ARG A 155 -15.49 -0.72 -3.82
C ARG A 155 -14.50 0.43 -3.91
N ILE A 156 -13.60 0.50 -2.94
CA ILE A 156 -12.40 1.35 -2.99
C ILE A 156 -11.21 0.41 -2.87
N HIS A 157 -10.34 0.43 -3.87
CA HIS A 157 -9.10 -0.33 -3.84
C HIS A 157 -8.05 0.43 -3.04
N LEU A 158 -7.55 -0.19 -1.99
CA LEU A 158 -6.46 0.38 -1.20
C LEU A 158 -5.17 0.45 -2.04
N ASN A 159 -4.30 1.39 -1.70
CA ASN A 159 -3.03 1.60 -2.39
C ASN A 159 -3.16 1.85 -3.90
N ARG A 160 -4.28 2.41 -4.34
CA ARG A 160 -4.47 2.88 -5.71
C ARG A 160 -4.80 4.38 -5.68
N PRO A 161 -4.29 5.19 -6.61
CA PRO A 161 -4.58 6.62 -6.62
C PRO A 161 -6.01 6.89 -7.08
N TYR A 162 -6.65 7.82 -6.41
CA TYR A 162 -8.00 8.30 -6.72
C TYR A 162 -8.01 9.82 -6.83
N MET A 163 -8.93 10.35 -7.60
CA MET A 163 -9.39 11.73 -7.50
C MET A 163 -10.85 11.78 -7.09
N ALA A 164 -11.23 12.80 -6.33
CA ALA A 164 -12.60 12.96 -5.87
C ALA A 164 -12.97 14.42 -5.66
N ASN A 165 -14.27 14.69 -5.81
CA ASN A 165 -14.85 15.94 -5.33
C ASN A 165 -15.17 15.79 -3.85
N LEU A 166 -14.53 16.64 -3.04
CA LEU A 166 -14.70 16.67 -1.59
C LEU A 166 -15.29 18.01 -1.14
N LYS A 167 -15.93 17.98 0.03
CA LYS A 167 -16.30 19.17 0.80
C LYS A 167 -15.45 19.18 2.06
N TYR A 168 -14.97 20.34 2.44
CA TYR A 168 -14.25 20.54 3.70
C TYR A 168 -15.09 21.37 4.66
N ASP A 169 -15.17 20.95 5.90
CA ASP A 169 -15.79 21.64 7.00
C ASP A 169 -14.76 21.76 8.14
N PRO A 170 -14.52 22.96 8.71
CA PRO A 170 -13.52 23.17 9.77
C PRO A 170 -13.74 22.29 11.02
N ASN A 171 -14.99 21.95 11.35
CA ASN A 171 -15.32 21.13 12.52
C ASN A 171 -15.31 19.63 12.22
N TRP A 172 -15.63 19.24 10.98
CA TRP A 172 -15.84 17.84 10.61
C TRP A 172 -14.81 17.29 9.62
N GLY A 173 -13.98 18.16 9.03
CA GLY A 173 -12.98 17.79 8.02
C GLY A 173 -13.60 17.42 6.68
N PHE A 174 -12.89 16.61 5.91
CA PHE A 174 -13.31 16.21 4.56
C PHE A 174 -14.50 15.26 4.56
N SER A 175 -15.40 15.49 3.61
CA SER A 175 -16.54 14.60 3.38
C SER A 175 -16.94 14.52 1.91
N THR A 176 -17.63 13.44 1.55
CA THR A 176 -18.25 13.23 0.26
C THR A 176 -19.50 12.35 0.38
N TYR A 177 -20.33 12.35 -0.68
CA TYR A 177 -21.50 11.49 -0.80
C TYR A 177 -21.43 10.65 -2.06
N ALA A 178 -21.99 9.44 -2.03
CA ALA A 178 -22.09 8.53 -3.16
C ALA A 178 -20.72 8.28 -3.84
N ILE A 179 -19.85 7.55 -3.13
CA ILE A 179 -18.46 7.23 -3.53
C ILE A 179 -18.38 6.79 -5.00
N GLY A 180 -19.27 5.89 -5.44
CA GLY A 180 -19.25 5.38 -6.81
C GLY A 180 -19.42 6.44 -7.91
N ARG A 181 -19.84 7.66 -7.54
CA ARG A 181 -19.95 8.80 -8.47
C ARG A 181 -18.83 9.82 -8.29
N THR A 182 -18.31 9.95 -7.09
CA THR A 182 -17.35 10.99 -6.70
C THR A 182 -15.92 10.54 -6.74
N PHE A 183 -15.64 9.27 -6.39
CA PHE A 183 -14.31 8.71 -6.44
C PHE A 183 -14.04 8.11 -7.82
N ARG A 184 -12.95 8.57 -8.45
CA ARG A 184 -12.45 8.01 -9.71
C ARG A 184 -11.05 7.51 -9.52
N GLN A 185 -10.86 6.20 -9.72
CA GLN A 185 -9.51 5.62 -9.71
C GLN A 185 -8.73 6.16 -10.91
N LEU A 186 -7.49 6.53 -10.66
CA LEU A 186 -6.54 6.93 -11.71
C LEU A 186 -5.87 5.66 -12.25
N GLY A 187 -5.83 5.55 -13.56
CA GLY A 187 -5.19 4.43 -14.28
C GLY A 187 -3.72 4.70 -14.56
#